data_3b326f2d53a4be17afbc9c94de452265
#
_entry.id   3b326f2d53a4be17afbc9c94de452265
#
_cell.length_a   1.000
_cell.length_b   1.000
_cell.length_c   1.000
_cell.angle_alpha   90.00
_cell.angle_beta   90.00
_cell.angle_gamma   90.00
#
_symmetry.space_group_name_H-M   'P 1'
#
loop_
_entity.id
_entity.type
_entity.pdbx_description
1 polymer ?
#
loop_
_entity_poly.entity_id
_entity_poly.type
_entity_poly.pdbx_seq_one_letter_code
_entity_poly.pdbx_strand_id
1 'polypeptide(L)'
;MQKILISLLLAAAIPALAQTPKTKSETVKAEYCPRPSEKQECGKIEITRLMFAEQALTAFSDGLLYDGLDELELADFSPSHVRKKLKETVDETKDDEGKYLRLEYIAGNTLFGYSPDYLTIRTNIWIYGGGAHGNGGEYFSTVPRRGKVEKLTMDDILLPGKKAAFIDLVKEGVADEYVAAGKARNRQE
;
A
#
# COMPACT_ATOMS: atom_id res chain seq x y z
N MET A 1 59.72 7.68 -37.70
CA MET A 1 59.14 6.91 -36.55
C MET A 1 58.03 7.78 -35.95
N GLN A 2 56.80 7.52 -36.32
CA GLN A 2 55.63 8.33 -35.93
C GLN A 2 54.98 7.64 -34.74
N LYS A 3 55.01 8.28 -33.55
CA LYS A 3 54.35 7.75 -32.34
C LYS A 3 52.89 8.03 -32.41
N ILE A 4 52.04 6.98 -32.58
CA ILE A 4 50.62 7.06 -32.50
C ILE A 4 50.26 7.07 -31.00
N LEU A 5 49.76 8.22 -30.50
CA LEU A 5 49.15 8.35 -29.18
C LEU A 5 47.71 7.84 -29.27
N ILE A 6 47.46 6.65 -28.79
CA ILE A 6 46.09 6.13 -28.59
C ILE A 6 45.59 6.72 -27.27
N SER A 7 44.79 7.79 -27.34
CA SER A 7 44.03 8.30 -26.19
C SER A 7 42.87 7.36 -25.93
N LEU A 8 43.01 6.49 -24.94
CA LEU A 8 41.88 5.70 -24.41
C LEU A 8 40.93 6.68 -23.67
N LEU A 9 39.84 7.07 -24.34
CA LEU A 9 38.69 7.69 -23.69
C LEU A 9 37.98 6.59 -22.86
N LEU A 10 38.35 6.44 -21.59
CA LEU A 10 37.54 5.77 -20.62
C LEU A 10 36.26 6.63 -20.42
N ALA A 11 35.21 6.36 -21.18
CA ALA A 11 33.87 6.81 -20.85
C ALA A 11 33.47 6.07 -19.55
N ALA A 12 33.73 6.71 -18.41
CA ALA A 12 33.15 6.28 -17.15
C ALA A 12 31.64 6.36 -17.31
N ALA A 13 30.99 5.22 -17.53
CA ALA A 13 29.55 5.07 -17.42
C ALA A 13 29.21 5.38 -15.95
N ILE A 14 28.92 6.65 -15.67
CA ILE A 14 28.32 7.04 -14.38
C ILE A 14 27.00 6.27 -14.32
N PRO A 15 26.83 5.33 -13.36
CA PRO A 15 25.55 4.67 -13.22
C PRO A 15 24.51 5.79 -13.05
N ALA A 16 23.52 5.82 -13.94
CA ALA A 16 22.43 6.78 -13.84
C ALA A 16 21.81 6.55 -12.47
N LEU A 17 22.14 7.42 -11.50
CA LEU A 17 21.53 7.41 -10.18
C LEU A 17 20.04 7.44 -10.42
N ALA A 18 19.34 6.44 -9.89
CA ALA A 18 17.90 6.35 -10.04
C ALA A 18 17.29 7.63 -9.49
N GLN A 19 16.77 8.48 -10.39
CA GLN A 19 16.07 9.68 -9.94
C GLN A 19 14.89 9.26 -9.09
N THR A 20 14.79 9.84 -7.90
CA THR A 20 13.63 9.66 -7.02
C THR A 20 12.37 10.01 -7.79
N PRO A 21 11.37 9.10 -7.85
CA PRO A 21 10.09 9.42 -8.46
C PRO A 21 9.47 10.65 -7.80
N LYS A 22 8.99 11.59 -8.60
CA LYS A 22 8.26 12.75 -8.07
C LYS A 22 6.88 12.28 -7.62
N THR A 23 6.64 12.33 -6.32
CA THR A 23 5.37 11.92 -5.71
C THR A 23 4.77 13.04 -4.88
N LYS A 24 3.45 12.98 -4.71
CA LYS A 24 2.67 13.80 -3.80
C LYS A 24 1.70 12.90 -3.05
N SER A 25 1.51 13.13 -1.76
CA SER A 25 0.45 12.49 -0.99
C SER A 25 -0.76 13.43 -0.85
N GLU A 26 -1.94 12.87 -0.96
CA GLU A 26 -3.20 13.56 -0.71
C GLU A 26 -4.03 12.71 0.26
N THR A 27 -4.53 13.32 1.35
CA THR A 27 -5.33 12.61 2.33
C THR A 27 -6.76 13.13 2.30
N VAL A 28 -7.71 12.21 2.15
CA VAL A 28 -9.15 12.47 2.25
C VAL A 28 -9.64 11.89 3.57
N LYS A 29 -10.39 12.70 4.34
CA LYS A 29 -10.99 12.28 5.61
C LYS A 29 -12.47 12.58 5.59
N ALA A 30 -13.27 11.67 6.14
CA ALA A 30 -14.67 11.90 6.42
C ALA A 30 -15.06 11.27 7.75
N GLU A 31 -16.05 11.87 8.40
CA GLU A 31 -16.71 11.35 9.59
C GLU A 31 -18.21 11.53 9.44
N TYR A 32 -18.96 10.54 9.86
CA TYR A 32 -20.42 10.59 9.88
C TYR A 32 -20.95 9.93 11.15
N CYS A 33 -21.79 10.66 11.89
CA CYS A 33 -22.42 10.21 13.12
C CYS A 33 -23.93 10.30 12.94
N PRO A 34 -24.66 9.17 12.83
CA PRO A 34 -26.13 9.17 12.74
C PRO A 34 -26.79 9.83 13.95
N ARG A 35 -26.18 9.65 15.14
CA ARG A 35 -26.59 10.26 16.40
C ARG A 35 -25.43 11.04 17.00
N PRO A 36 -25.36 12.37 16.81
CA PRO A 36 -24.23 13.19 17.26
C PRO A 36 -23.92 13.13 18.77
N SER A 37 -24.91 12.78 19.60
CA SER A 37 -24.75 12.57 21.04
C SER A 37 -24.01 11.27 21.40
N GLU A 38 -24.00 10.30 20.47
CA GLU A 38 -23.43 8.97 20.67
C GLU A 38 -22.20 8.77 19.81
N LYS A 39 -21.07 9.38 20.20
CA LYS A 39 -19.79 9.32 19.46
C LYS A 39 -19.28 7.91 19.19
N GLN A 40 -19.76 6.91 19.90
CA GLN A 40 -19.42 5.50 19.73
C GLN A 40 -20.04 4.87 18.49
N GLU A 41 -21.03 5.54 17.88
CA GLU A 41 -21.76 5.07 16.69
C GLU A 41 -21.31 5.80 15.41
N CYS A 42 -20.17 6.49 15.42
CA CYS A 42 -19.68 7.21 14.27
C CYS A 42 -18.87 6.31 13.34
N GLY A 43 -19.06 6.49 12.04
CA GLY A 43 -18.14 6.01 11.02
C GLY A 43 -17.04 7.02 10.73
N LYS A 44 -15.83 6.54 10.49
CA LYS A 44 -14.67 7.33 10.10
C LYS A 44 -13.94 6.69 8.92
N ILE A 45 -13.43 7.53 8.05
CA ILE A 45 -12.59 7.10 6.94
C ILE A 45 -11.42 8.06 6.75
N GLU A 46 -10.24 7.50 6.58
CA GLU A 46 -9.03 8.22 6.22
C GLU A 46 -8.32 7.48 5.09
N ILE A 47 -8.20 8.13 3.92
CA ILE A 47 -7.54 7.56 2.74
C ILE A 47 -6.38 8.45 2.35
N THR A 48 -5.16 7.91 2.34
CA THR A 48 -3.96 8.61 1.87
C THR A 48 -3.53 8.04 0.52
N ARG A 49 -3.72 8.84 -0.53
CA ARG A 49 -3.35 8.54 -1.90
C ARG A 49 -1.89 8.89 -2.16
N LEU A 50 -1.20 8.07 -2.92
CA LEU A 50 0.13 8.35 -3.45
C LEU A 50 0.00 8.67 -4.95
N MET A 51 0.28 9.91 -5.31
CA MET A 51 0.20 10.40 -6.68
C MET A 51 1.59 10.55 -7.28
N PHE A 52 1.72 10.19 -8.55
CA PHE A 52 2.95 10.31 -9.34
C PHE A 52 2.78 11.37 -10.42
N ALA A 53 3.87 11.86 -10.98
CA ALA A 53 3.83 12.71 -12.16
C ALA A 53 3.22 11.97 -13.37
N GLU A 54 3.43 10.66 -13.44
CA GLU A 54 2.87 9.76 -14.46
C GLU A 54 1.47 9.31 -14.05
N GLN A 55 0.47 9.66 -14.86
CA GLN A 55 -0.94 9.33 -14.60
C GLN A 55 -1.19 7.82 -14.48
N ALA A 56 -0.49 6.99 -15.27
CA ALA A 56 -0.66 5.54 -15.22
C ALA A 56 -0.22 4.95 -13.88
N LEU A 57 0.86 5.47 -13.27
CA LEU A 57 1.30 5.07 -11.93
C LEU A 57 0.35 5.54 -10.84
N THR A 58 -0.23 6.74 -11.00
CA THR A 58 -1.28 7.22 -10.07
C THR A 58 -2.52 6.35 -10.17
N ALA A 59 -2.99 6.03 -11.37
CA ALA A 59 -4.15 5.16 -11.57
C ALA A 59 -3.92 3.74 -11.00
N PHE A 60 -2.72 3.18 -11.15
CA PHE A 60 -2.36 1.92 -10.54
C PHE A 60 -2.37 2.01 -9.01
N SER A 61 -1.75 3.06 -8.45
CA SER A 61 -1.74 3.31 -7.00
C SER A 61 -3.16 3.45 -6.43
N ASP A 62 -4.04 4.20 -7.11
CA ASP A 62 -5.43 4.34 -6.71
C ASP A 62 -6.17 2.99 -6.79
N GLY A 63 -5.90 2.17 -7.80
CA GLY A 63 -6.44 0.82 -7.95
C GLY A 63 -6.18 -0.07 -6.73
N LEU A 64 -4.98 0.01 -6.14
CA LEU A 64 -4.66 -0.74 -4.91
C LEU A 64 -5.52 -0.31 -3.70
N LEU A 65 -5.91 0.96 -3.64
CA LEU A 65 -6.83 1.45 -2.59
C LEU A 65 -8.27 1.04 -2.84
N TYR A 66 -8.72 1.03 -4.10
CA TYR A 66 -10.05 0.52 -4.47
C TYR A 66 -10.17 -0.98 -4.13
N ASP A 67 -9.15 -1.77 -4.47
CA ASP A 67 -9.13 -3.20 -4.15
C ASP A 67 -9.16 -3.45 -2.64
N GLY A 68 -8.49 -2.60 -1.86
CA GLY A 68 -8.43 -2.72 -0.39
C GLY A 68 -9.65 -2.16 0.35
N LEU A 69 -10.48 -1.37 -0.32
CA LEU A 69 -11.70 -0.74 0.19
C LEU A 69 -12.93 -1.12 -0.65
N ASP A 70 -12.92 -2.31 -1.26
CA ASP A 70 -13.93 -2.79 -2.21
C ASP A 70 -15.35 -2.75 -1.63
N GLU A 71 -15.52 -3.03 -0.34
CA GLU A 71 -16.82 -2.97 0.36
C GLU A 71 -17.45 -1.56 0.38
N LEU A 72 -16.66 -0.49 0.19
CA LEU A 72 -17.18 0.87 0.12
C LEU A 72 -17.63 1.27 -1.30
N GLU A 73 -17.35 0.45 -2.32
CA GLU A 73 -17.70 0.71 -3.72
C GLU A 73 -17.38 2.15 -4.17
N LEU A 74 -16.18 2.63 -3.86
CA LEU A 74 -15.76 3.99 -4.18
C LEU A 74 -15.55 4.15 -5.68
N ALA A 75 -16.22 5.13 -6.30
CA ALA A 75 -16.02 5.48 -7.70
C ALA A 75 -14.89 6.51 -7.89
N ASP A 76 -14.64 7.34 -6.88
CA ASP A 76 -13.55 8.31 -6.82
C ASP A 76 -13.21 8.66 -5.37
N PHE A 77 -12.08 9.35 -5.17
CA PHE A 77 -11.63 9.80 -3.86
C PHE A 77 -11.99 11.27 -3.56
N SER A 78 -13.02 11.83 -4.21
CA SER A 78 -13.48 13.17 -3.84
C SER A 78 -14.08 13.17 -2.43
N PRO A 79 -13.84 14.22 -1.62
CA PRO A 79 -14.36 14.26 -0.25
C PRO A 79 -15.88 14.10 -0.15
N SER A 80 -16.63 14.59 -1.16
CA SER A 80 -18.07 14.46 -1.22
C SER A 80 -18.53 13.03 -1.46
N HIS A 81 -17.84 12.30 -2.36
CA HIS A 81 -18.17 10.91 -2.67
C HIS A 81 -17.80 9.98 -1.52
N VAL A 82 -16.58 10.11 -0.97
CA VAL A 82 -16.13 9.35 0.19
C VAL A 82 -17.09 9.54 1.38
N ARG A 83 -17.51 10.80 1.66
CA ARG A 83 -18.46 11.07 2.75
C ARG A 83 -19.84 10.45 2.48
N LYS A 84 -20.32 10.50 1.23
CA LYS A 84 -21.58 9.88 0.83
C LYS A 84 -21.56 8.39 1.07
N LYS A 85 -20.50 7.70 0.62
CA LYS A 85 -20.36 6.25 0.77
C LYS A 85 -20.21 5.83 2.23
N LEU A 86 -19.43 6.57 3.02
CA LEU A 86 -19.33 6.35 4.45
C LEU A 86 -20.70 6.46 5.13
N LYS A 87 -21.49 7.47 4.76
CA LYS A 87 -22.85 7.64 5.30
C LYS A 87 -23.75 6.46 4.94
N GLU A 88 -23.77 6.03 3.69
CA GLU A 88 -24.55 4.87 3.22
C GLU A 88 -24.18 3.62 4.02
N THR A 89 -22.89 3.30 4.14
CA THR A 89 -22.40 2.14 4.87
C THR A 89 -22.77 2.19 6.35
N VAL A 90 -22.61 3.34 7.01
CA VAL A 90 -22.97 3.48 8.45
C VAL A 90 -24.48 3.33 8.64
N ASP A 91 -25.31 3.90 7.75
CA ASP A 91 -26.78 3.84 7.87
C ASP A 91 -27.30 2.39 7.67
N GLU A 92 -26.58 1.56 6.90
CA GLU A 92 -26.92 0.16 6.64
C GLU A 92 -26.39 -0.81 7.71
N THR A 93 -25.33 -0.42 8.45
CA THR A 93 -24.65 -1.31 9.40
C THR A 93 -25.19 -1.09 10.81
N LYS A 94 -26.00 -2.04 11.26
CA LYS A 94 -26.60 -2.06 12.59
C LYS A 94 -26.45 -3.43 13.23
N ASP A 95 -26.40 -3.45 14.56
CA ASP A 95 -26.48 -4.70 15.34
C ASP A 95 -27.92 -5.25 15.40
N ASP A 96 -28.09 -6.41 16.04
CA ASP A 96 -29.38 -7.08 16.20
C ASP A 96 -30.40 -6.26 17.00
N GLU A 97 -29.96 -5.27 17.77
CA GLU A 97 -30.78 -4.33 18.54
C GLU A 97 -31.12 -3.06 17.73
N GLY A 98 -30.65 -2.94 16.49
CA GLY A 98 -30.83 -1.81 15.61
C GLY A 98 -29.96 -0.59 15.96
N LYS A 99 -28.90 -0.80 16.74
CA LYS A 99 -27.93 0.21 17.10
C LYS A 99 -26.84 0.29 16.04
N TYR A 100 -26.45 1.51 15.66
CA TYR A 100 -25.39 1.73 14.69
C TYR A 100 -24.04 1.23 15.21
N LEU A 101 -23.28 0.52 14.36
CA LEU A 101 -21.95 0.07 14.70
C LEU A 101 -20.93 1.18 14.42
N ARG A 102 -19.88 1.24 15.25
CA ARG A 102 -18.71 2.05 14.94
C ARG A 102 -17.96 1.42 13.75
N LEU A 103 -17.72 2.23 12.73
CA LEU A 103 -16.93 1.82 11.56
C LEU A 103 -15.67 2.68 11.47
N GLU A 104 -14.55 2.09 11.09
CA GLU A 104 -13.32 2.82 10.86
C GLU A 104 -12.54 2.21 9.69
N TYR A 105 -12.24 3.05 8.70
CA TYR A 105 -11.48 2.69 7.52
C TYR A 105 -10.24 3.57 7.45
N ILE A 106 -9.06 2.96 7.49
CA ILE A 106 -7.79 3.65 7.28
C ILE A 106 -7.07 2.94 6.16
N ALA A 107 -6.84 3.64 5.06
CA ALA A 107 -6.14 3.11 3.91
C ALA A 107 -5.08 4.10 3.43
N GLY A 108 -3.94 3.59 2.97
CA GLY A 108 -2.91 4.49 2.46
C GLY A 108 -1.84 3.80 1.63
N ASN A 109 -1.39 4.50 0.61
CA ASN A 109 -0.27 4.12 -0.22
C ASN A 109 0.97 4.96 0.09
N THR A 110 2.11 4.32 0.14
CA THR A 110 3.42 4.97 0.27
C THR A 110 4.42 4.38 -0.71
N LEU A 111 5.34 5.20 -1.21
CA LEU A 111 6.47 4.69 -1.98
C LEU A 111 7.43 3.99 -1.00
N PHE A 112 7.51 2.67 -1.08
CA PHE A 112 8.35 1.85 -0.21
C PHE A 112 9.79 1.77 -0.71
N GLY A 113 9.98 1.62 -2.03
CA GLY A 113 11.29 1.54 -2.64
C GLY A 113 11.25 1.79 -4.14
N TYR A 114 12.41 2.09 -4.72
CA TYR A 114 12.54 2.29 -6.16
C TYR A 114 13.96 1.98 -6.65
N SER A 115 14.04 1.62 -7.93
CA SER A 115 15.26 1.47 -8.71
C SER A 115 15.13 2.22 -10.04
N PRO A 116 16.12 2.21 -10.93
CA PRO A 116 15.95 2.75 -12.29
C PRO A 116 14.77 2.13 -13.06
N ASP A 117 14.50 0.85 -12.84
CA ASP A 117 13.57 0.05 -13.63
C ASP A 117 12.24 -0.24 -12.92
N TYR A 118 12.21 -0.23 -11.59
CA TYR A 118 11.07 -0.65 -10.78
C TYR A 118 10.77 0.32 -9.66
N LEU A 119 9.53 0.32 -9.20
CA LEU A 119 9.11 0.92 -7.93
C LEU A 119 8.19 -0.03 -7.18
N THR A 120 8.22 0.08 -5.85
CA THR A 120 7.36 -0.72 -4.96
C THR A 120 6.50 0.23 -4.14
N ILE A 121 5.19 0.02 -4.22
CA ILE A 121 4.19 0.72 -3.42
C ILE A 121 3.83 -0.19 -2.25
N ARG A 122 3.84 0.36 -1.04
CA ARG A 122 3.27 -0.25 0.15
C ARG A 122 1.86 0.28 0.33
N THR A 123 0.88 -0.61 0.37
CA THR A 123 -0.52 -0.32 0.69
C THR A 123 -0.80 -0.84 2.09
N ASN A 124 -1.27 0.04 2.96
CA ASN A 124 -1.74 -0.31 4.30
C ASN A 124 -3.25 -0.15 4.34
N ILE A 125 -3.94 -1.17 4.83
CA ILE A 125 -5.40 -1.19 5.00
C ILE A 125 -5.70 -1.59 6.44
N TRP A 126 -6.59 -0.85 7.09
CA TRP A 126 -7.17 -1.17 8.37
C TRP A 126 -8.65 -0.90 8.35
N ILE A 127 -9.43 -1.90 8.75
CA ILE A 127 -10.88 -1.84 8.78
C ILE A 127 -11.37 -2.31 10.15
N TYR A 128 -12.23 -1.51 10.76
CA TYR A 128 -13.00 -1.89 11.92
C TYR A 128 -14.49 -1.78 11.59
N GLY A 129 -15.15 -2.91 11.52
CA GLY A 129 -16.58 -3.05 11.18
C GLY A 129 -17.48 -3.31 12.38
N GLY A 130 -17.06 -2.89 13.57
CA GLY A 130 -17.72 -3.27 14.84
C GLY A 130 -17.18 -4.60 15.40
N GLY A 131 -17.49 -4.93 16.63
CA GLY A 131 -17.02 -6.14 17.28
C GLY A 131 -15.79 -5.96 18.17
N ALA A 132 -15.04 -7.03 18.43
CA ALA A 132 -13.98 -7.05 19.42
C ALA A 132 -12.68 -6.37 18.96
N HIS A 133 -12.35 -6.45 17.65
CA HIS A 133 -11.13 -5.89 17.08
C HIS A 133 -11.28 -5.62 15.57
N GLY A 134 -10.46 -4.70 15.05
CA GLY A 134 -10.35 -4.47 13.62
C GLY A 134 -9.49 -5.51 12.92
N ASN A 135 -9.49 -5.44 11.59
CA ASN A 135 -8.69 -6.27 10.71
C ASN A 135 -7.90 -5.39 9.74
N GLY A 136 -6.74 -5.84 9.32
CA GLY A 136 -5.93 -5.09 8.38
C GLY A 136 -4.65 -5.79 7.96
N GLY A 137 -3.93 -5.17 7.06
CA GLY A 137 -2.68 -5.71 6.55
C GLY A 137 -1.86 -4.71 5.75
N GLU A 138 -0.63 -5.09 5.51
CA GLU A 138 0.27 -4.39 4.59
C GLU A 138 0.52 -5.25 3.36
N TYR A 139 0.44 -4.61 2.19
CA TYR A 139 0.65 -5.25 0.90
C TYR A 139 1.71 -4.51 0.12
N PHE A 140 2.56 -5.24 -0.57
CA PHE A 140 3.62 -4.68 -1.40
C PHE A 140 3.35 -5.00 -2.87
N SER A 141 3.33 -3.97 -3.70
CA SER A 141 3.11 -4.10 -5.15
C SER A 141 4.26 -3.45 -5.89
N THR A 142 4.99 -4.27 -6.66
CA THR A 142 6.10 -3.81 -7.48
C THR A 142 5.65 -3.71 -8.93
N VAL A 143 5.99 -2.59 -9.58
CA VAL A 143 5.67 -2.31 -10.99
C VAL A 143 6.87 -1.78 -11.74
N PRO A 144 6.96 -1.97 -13.08
CA PRO A 144 7.98 -1.33 -13.89
C PRO A 144 7.76 0.19 -13.92
N ARG A 145 8.87 0.93 -13.95
CA ARG A 145 8.85 2.41 -14.10
C ARG A 145 8.64 2.86 -15.53
N ARG A 146 8.82 1.97 -16.49
CA ARG A 146 8.72 2.25 -17.93
C ARG A 146 7.88 1.19 -18.60
N GLY A 147 7.15 1.58 -19.63
CA GLY A 147 6.28 0.67 -20.37
C GLY A 147 4.92 0.50 -19.70
N LYS A 148 4.36 -0.71 -19.76
CA LYS A 148 3.05 -1.01 -19.18
C LYS A 148 3.15 -1.07 -17.65
N VAL A 149 2.31 -0.29 -16.98
CA VAL A 149 2.19 -0.33 -15.52
C VAL A 149 1.31 -1.52 -15.14
N GLU A 150 1.94 -2.59 -14.70
CA GLU A 150 1.30 -3.85 -14.33
C GLU A 150 2.05 -4.44 -13.13
N LYS A 151 1.30 -4.99 -12.16
CA LYS A 151 1.91 -5.62 -10.99
C LYS A 151 2.77 -6.79 -11.40
N LEU A 152 4.04 -6.75 -11.02
CA LEU A 152 4.97 -7.85 -11.25
C LEU A 152 4.68 -9.00 -10.29
N THR A 153 4.78 -10.21 -10.82
CA THR A 153 4.70 -11.45 -10.05
C THR A 153 6.10 -11.89 -9.62
N MET A 154 6.19 -12.90 -8.76
CA MET A 154 7.48 -13.52 -8.42
C MET A 154 8.19 -14.09 -9.66
N ASP A 155 7.44 -14.59 -10.62
CA ASP A 155 8.00 -15.19 -11.83
C ASP A 155 8.60 -14.13 -12.79
N ASP A 156 8.15 -12.88 -12.68
CA ASP A 156 8.72 -11.75 -13.43
C ASP A 156 10.02 -11.20 -12.80
N ILE A 157 10.18 -11.39 -11.49
CA ILE A 157 11.28 -10.81 -10.71
C ILE A 157 12.40 -11.82 -10.47
N LEU A 158 12.05 -13.10 -10.26
CA LEU A 158 12.99 -14.14 -9.92
C LEU A 158 13.58 -14.80 -11.17
N LEU A 159 14.84 -15.19 -11.07
CA LEU A 159 15.45 -16.02 -12.10
C LEU A 159 14.68 -17.35 -12.25
N PRO A 160 14.57 -17.90 -13.47
CA PRO A 160 13.90 -19.16 -13.70
C PRO A 160 14.36 -20.27 -12.73
N GLY A 161 13.40 -20.97 -12.13
CA GLY A 161 13.65 -22.07 -11.20
C GLY A 161 14.07 -21.67 -9.78
N LYS A 162 14.13 -20.35 -9.44
CA LYS A 162 14.52 -19.87 -8.11
C LYS A 162 13.37 -19.63 -7.15
N LYS A 163 12.12 -19.73 -7.61
CA LYS A 163 10.92 -19.45 -6.82
C LYS A 163 10.82 -20.31 -5.55
N ALA A 164 11.06 -21.63 -5.66
CA ALA A 164 11.01 -22.52 -4.49
C ALA A 164 12.07 -22.13 -3.44
N ALA A 165 13.31 -21.92 -3.85
CA ALA A 165 14.39 -21.52 -2.95
C ALA A 165 14.11 -20.15 -2.29
N PHE A 166 13.50 -19.20 -3.01
CA PHE A 166 13.08 -17.92 -2.45
C PHE A 166 11.96 -18.09 -1.40
N ILE A 167 10.96 -18.92 -1.69
CA ILE A 167 9.88 -19.22 -0.74
C ILE A 167 10.43 -19.86 0.54
N ASP A 168 11.39 -20.77 0.42
CA ASP A 168 12.00 -21.41 1.58
C ASP A 168 12.79 -20.41 2.44
N LEU A 169 13.54 -19.49 1.83
CA LEU A 169 14.21 -18.39 2.55
C LEU A 169 13.22 -17.49 3.30
N VAL A 170 12.08 -17.16 2.67
CA VAL A 170 11.03 -16.37 3.33
C VAL A 170 10.45 -17.10 4.52
N LYS A 171 10.17 -18.42 4.39
CA LYS A 171 9.64 -19.23 5.49
C LYS A 171 10.63 -19.31 6.67
N GLU A 172 11.92 -19.49 6.38
CA GLU A 172 12.96 -19.49 7.41
C GLU A 172 13.03 -18.15 8.14
N GLY A 173 13.04 -17.01 7.40
CA GLY A 173 13.04 -15.67 7.98
C GLY A 173 11.84 -15.40 8.87
N VAL A 174 10.64 -15.78 8.43
CA VAL A 174 9.40 -15.62 9.22
C VAL A 174 9.43 -16.50 10.47
N ALA A 175 9.91 -17.75 10.37
CA ALA A 175 10.03 -18.65 11.52
C ALA A 175 11.01 -18.10 12.57
N ASP A 176 12.14 -17.55 12.14
CA ASP A 176 13.14 -16.94 13.04
C ASP A 176 12.59 -15.70 13.76
N GLU A 177 11.84 -14.84 13.08
CA GLU A 177 11.17 -13.70 13.72
C GLU A 177 10.10 -14.13 14.74
N TYR A 178 9.33 -15.17 14.43
CA TYR A 178 8.31 -15.71 15.36
C TYR A 178 8.96 -16.27 16.63
N VAL A 179 10.06 -17.00 16.49
CA VAL A 179 10.83 -17.55 17.62
C VAL A 179 11.46 -16.42 18.45
N ALA A 180 12.00 -15.37 17.78
CA ALA A 180 12.57 -14.22 18.46
C ALA A 180 11.51 -13.43 19.24
N ALA A 181 10.32 -13.20 18.66
CA ALA A 181 9.22 -12.53 19.32
C ALA A 181 8.67 -13.32 20.52
N GLY A 182 8.55 -14.65 20.41
CA GLY A 182 8.15 -15.53 21.51
C GLY A 182 9.14 -15.49 22.68
N LYS A 183 10.44 -15.49 22.39
CA LYS A 183 11.49 -15.35 23.43
C LYS A 183 11.49 -13.97 24.11
N ALA A 184 11.11 -12.92 23.39
CA ALA A 184 11.01 -11.57 23.95
C ALA A 184 9.82 -11.43 24.92
N ARG A 185 8.68 -12.05 24.64
CA ARG A 185 7.51 -12.06 25.54
C ARG A 185 7.79 -12.82 26.84
N ASN A 186 8.39 -14.00 26.77
CA ASN A 186 8.70 -14.82 27.96
C ASN A 186 9.80 -14.23 28.86
N ARG A 187 10.40 -13.10 28.51
CA ARG A 187 11.37 -12.39 29.38
C ARG A 187 10.71 -11.22 30.15
N GLN A 188 9.46 -10.94 29.87
CA GLN A 188 8.70 -9.84 30.53
C GLN A 188 7.71 -10.35 31.58
N GLU A 189 7.54 -11.67 31.70
CA GLU A 189 6.85 -12.37 32.78
C GLU A 189 7.86 -12.86 33.84
#